data_346a7f7e1d4effcbbd3159201f685eef
#
_entry.id   346a7f7e1d4effcbbd3159201f685eef
#
_cell.length_a   1.000
_cell.length_b   1.000
_cell.length_c   1.000
_cell.angle_alpha   90.00
_cell.angle_beta   90.00
_cell.angle_gamma   90.00
#
_symmetry.space_group_name_H-M   'P 1'
#
loop_
_entity.id
_entity.type
_entity.pdbx_description
1 polymer ?
#
loop_
_entity_poly.entity_id
_entity_poly.type
_entity_poly.pdbx_seq_one_letter_code
_entity_poly.pdbx_strand_id
1 'polypeptide(L)'
;MKIKAIIRSKKKVERVSISLVLTATCKTSTTTKRITQYAVIPEQAYVEYWDNNKGCHNTSKKMCPPKISIDASSIDARIMDIVSHIKTCYEQAHKGWIKDGWLKKVIEQYYKPQKVKQARDERPTHLMEYCNKFLGKANLRKDRKTNEYIDESSIVKYKKCLSLLQEFLLSKGTRDISFMDIDMTFYNEFVDFMYKKYNLALNTAGSHIKVFKTMLSAAEEDGCTMPQVYHKFKVMTEEKDATYLTEEEQDILYKMDFSMYDKEYIKTKLIEYKKKYPDMDIESYVTTKIDRLKLEKLPLYRDAMLVLCKSGQRISDLKKIRPTQGCQTIYFHQEKTRKKIILPIHSIIHKIFQRHNYNLEFKFSDQEFNNYIKIVCMLGGIDSRFEQKITIGGRKVIYSMPKFMHITSHCGRRSFCTNEYMKKGEHSLSIPLIMSVSGHTTESSFRKYIKATNEDFAQRVLETWEKHYNSALDSISLF
;
A
#
# COMPACT_ATOMS: atom_id res chain seq x y z
N MET A 1 -15.57 1.50 38.27
CA MET A 1 -16.22 0.28 37.76
C MET A 1 -17.12 -0.34 38.86
N LYS A 2 -18.31 -0.83 38.48
CA LYS A 2 -19.19 -1.64 39.34
C LYS A 2 -19.53 -2.95 38.64
N ILE A 3 -19.46 -4.06 39.35
CA ILE A 3 -19.88 -5.37 38.87
C ILE A 3 -20.96 -5.88 39.82
N LYS A 4 -22.04 -6.42 39.26
CA LYS A 4 -23.16 -6.94 40.00
C LYS A 4 -23.63 -8.25 39.40
N ALA A 5 -23.87 -9.25 40.22
CA ALA A 5 -24.52 -10.49 39.82
C ALA A 5 -26.05 -10.34 39.95
N ILE A 6 -26.79 -10.74 38.95
CA ILE A 6 -28.25 -10.67 38.89
C ILE A 6 -28.84 -11.92 38.27
N ILE A 7 -30.09 -12.24 38.65
CA ILE A 7 -30.91 -13.20 37.91
C ILE A 7 -32.07 -12.47 37.22
N ARG A 8 -32.45 -12.93 36.01
CA ARG A 8 -33.48 -12.27 35.17
C ARG A 8 -34.78 -13.04 35.05
N SER A 9 -34.93 -14.18 35.73
CA SER A 9 -36.13 -15.00 35.59
C SER A 9 -37.25 -14.56 36.55
N LYS A 10 -38.49 -14.51 36.00
CA LYS A 10 -39.73 -14.36 36.76
C LYS A 10 -40.50 -15.67 36.92
N LYS A 11 -39.98 -16.81 36.39
CA LYS A 11 -40.66 -18.12 36.44
C LYS A 11 -40.37 -18.81 37.78
N LYS A 12 -41.33 -19.56 38.30
CA LYS A 12 -41.17 -20.47 39.45
C LYS A 12 -40.31 -21.67 39.08
N VAL A 13 -39.01 -21.45 38.96
CA VAL A 13 -38.00 -22.46 38.65
C VAL A 13 -37.04 -22.48 39.84
N GLU A 14 -36.61 -23.66 40.24
CA GLU A 14 -35.74 -23.80 41.44
C GLU A 14 -34.38 -23.15 41.26
N ARG A 15 -33.77 -23.26 40.05
CA ARG A 15 -32.46 -22.69 39.73
C ARG A 15 -32.50 -21.91 38.41
N VAL A 16 -31.74 -20.83 38.34
CA VAL A 16 -31.65 -19.95 37.18
C VAL A 16 -30.23 -19.47 36.96
N SER A 17 -29.83 -19.34 35.69
CA SER A 17 -28.51 -18.81 35.31
C SER A 17 -28.26 -17.40 35.84
N ILE A 18 -27.06 -17.17 36.31
CA ILE A 18 -26.61 -15.88 36.84
C ILE A 18 -26.00 -15.06 35.72
N SER A 19 -26.37 -13.79 35.66
CA SER A 19 -25.77 -12.81 34.75
C SER A 19 -24.90 -11.83 35.52
N LEU A 20 -23.66 -11.64 35.13
CA LEU A 20 -22.80 -10.56 35.63
C LEU A 20 -23.02 -9.31 34.78
N VAL A 21 -23.19 -8.19 35.46
CA VAL A 21 -23.38 -6.86 34.85
C VAL A 21 -22.19 -5.98 35.21
N LEU A 22 -21.41 -5.61 34.24
CA LEU A 22 -20.32 -4.66 34.36
C LEU A 22 -20.81 -3.27 33.98
N THR A 23 -20.65 -2.28 34.85
CA THR A 23 -20.84 -0.87 34.52
C THR A 23 -19.54 -0.12 34.78
N ALA A 24 -18.97 0.47 33.75
CA ALA A 24 -17.74 1.24 33.79
C ALA A 24 -17.89 2.57 33.06
N THR A 25 -17.13 3.58 33.51
CA THR A 25 -17.05 4.88 32.86
C THR A 25 -15.67 4.97 32.18
N CYS A 26 -15.65 5.04 30.88
CA CYS A 26 -14.42 5.21 30.09
C CYS A 26 -14.27 6.69 29.71
N LYS A 27 -13.12 7.28 30.06
CA LYS A 27 -12.74 8.62 29.61
C LYS A 27 -11.74 8.50 28.46
N THR A 28 -12.09 9.04 27.32
CA THR A 28 -11.15 9.34 26.23
C THR A 28 -10.78 10.82 26.31
N SER A 29 -9.77 11.25 25.54
CA SER A 29 -9.29 12.64 25.54
C SER A 29 -10.38 13.67 25.25
N THR A 30 -11.48 13.27 24.60
CA THR A 30 -12.55 14.16 24.14
C THR A 30 -13.94 13.82 24.68
N THR A 31 -14.18 12.60 25.19
CA THR A 31 -15.53 12.17 25.62
C THR A 31 -15.49 11.24 26.84
N THR A 32 -16.58 11.33 27.65
CA THR A 32 -16.82 10.40 28.77
C THR A 32 -18.01 9.51 28.40
N LYS A 33 -17.79 8.20 28.22
CA LYS A 33 -18.84 7.24 27.85
C LYS A 33 -19.05 6.24 28.99
N ARG A 34 -20.30 6.02 29.36
CA ARG A 34 -20.69 4.94 30.27
C ARG A 34 -20.94 3.67 29.47
N ILE A 35 -20.26 2.59 29.82
CA ILE A 35 -20.37 1.28 29.17
C ILE A 35 -21.04 0.32 30.15
N THR A 36 -22.04 -0.42 29.67
CA THR A 36 -22.69 -1.50 30.44
C THR A 36 -22.62 -2.78 29.60
N GLN A 37 -22.03 -3.83 30.15
CA GLN A 37 -21.92 -5.14 29.51
C GLN A 37 -22.57 -6.22 30.37
N TYR A 38 -23.10 -7.26 29.72
CA TYR A 38 -23.76 -8.39 30.36
C TYR A 38 -23.09 -9.68 29.90
N ALA A 39 -22.89 -10.62 30.83
CA ALA A 39 -22.44 -11.97 30.47
C ALA A 39 -23.05 -12.98 31.44
N VAL A 40 -23.46 -14.11 30.93
CA VAL A 40 -24.00 -15.25 31.71
C VAL A 40 -22.82 -16.11 32.13
N ILE A 41 -22.86 -16.57 33.40
CA ILE A 41 -21.91 -17.53 33.95
C ILE A 41 -22.58 -18.93 34.09
N PRO A 42 -21.77 -20.01 34.12
CA PRO A 42 -22.29 -21.39 34.26
C PRO A 42 -23.03 -21.65 35.57
N GLU A 43 -22.70 -20.91 36.63
CA GLU A 43 -23.34 -21.03 37.95
C GLU A 43 -24.81 -20.69 37.89
N GLN A 44 -25.61 -21.42 38.66
CA GLN A 44 -27.05 -21.23 38.75
C GLN A 44 -27.46 -20.88 40.16
N ALA A 45 -28.24 -19.80 40.31
CA ALA A 45 -28.74 -19.35 41.62
C ALA A 45 -30.03 -20.06 42.00
N TYR A 46 -30.20 -20.32 43.27
CA TYR A 46 -31.48 -20.69 43.87
C TYR A 46 -32.39 -19.47 43.93
N VAL A 47 -33.44 -19.41 43.11
CA VAL A 47 -34.31 -18.24 42.92
C VAL A 47 -34.94 -17.78 44.21
N GLU A 48 -35.37 -18.71 45.07
CA GLU A 48 -36.05 -18.44 46.33
C GLU A 48 -35.16 -17.70 47.35
N TYR A 49 -33.87 -17.96 47.34
CA TYR A 49 -32.88 -17.40 48.27
C TYR A 49 -32.05 -16.27 47.70
N TRP A 50 -32.19 -15.96 46.39
CA TRP A 50 -31.35 -14.96 45.72
C TRP A 50 -31.77 -13.53 46.02
N ASP A 51 -30.81 -12.68 46.37
CA ASP A 51 -30.99 -11.24 46.55
C ASP A 51 -30.33 -10.45 45.39
N ASN A 52 -31.16 -9.98 44.47
CA ASN A 52 -30.65 -9.16 43.34
C ASN A 52 -30.00 -7.84 43.78
N ASN A 53 -30.27 -7.34 45.00
CA ASN A 53 -29.63 -6.11 45.49
C ASN A 53 -28.22 -6.37 45.96
N LYS A 54 -28.00 -7.49 46.63
CA LYS A 54 -26.69 -7.91 47.15
C LYS A 54 -25.88 -8.69 46.08
N GLY A 55 -26.55 -9.36 45.14
CA GLY A 55 -25.95 -10.22 44.11
C GLY A 55 -25.41 -11.53 44.70
N CYS A 56 -26.04 -12.05 45.74
CA CYS A 56 -25.73 -13.31 46.42
C CYS A 56 -26.98 -13.93 47.04
N HIS A 57 -26.86 -15.15 47.54
CA HIS A 57 -27.94 -15.81 48.26
C HIS A 57 -28.08 -15.22 49.66
N ASN A 58 -29.31 -15.14 50.14
CA ASN A 58 -29.65 -14.76 51.51
C ASN A 58 -30.39 -15.90 52.22
N THR A 59 -29.61 -16.84 52.71
CA THR A 59 -30.11 -18.05 53.38
C THR A 59 -30.67 -17.81 54.79
N SER A 60 -30.45 -16.58 55.35
CA SER A 60 -30.92 -16.22 56.68
C SER A 60 -32.37 -15.74 56.73
N LYS A 61 -32.99 -15.36 55.59
CA LYS A 61 -34.35 -14.80 55.54
C LYS A 61 -35.47 -15.84 55.58
N LYS A 62 -35.17 -17.12 55.30
CA LYS A 62 -36.09 -18.25 55.30
C LYS A 62 -35.36 -19.47 55.86
N MET A 63 -36.08 -20.42 56.46
CA MET A 63 -35.47 -21.71 56.84
C MET A 63 -34.94 -22.44 55.63
N CYS A 64 -33.65 -22.23 55.35
CA CYS A 64 -32.96 -22.84 54.19
C CYS A 64 -32.45 -24.23 54.59
N PRO A 65 -32.75 -25.29 53.84
CA PRO A 65 -32.20 -26.62 54.11
C PRO A 65 -30.67 -26.57 54.12
N PRO A 66 -29.97 -27.28 55.06
CA PRO A 66 -28.52 -27.20 55.21
C PRO A 66 -27.77 -27.52 53.90
N LYS A 67 -28.25 -28.50 53.15
CA LYS A 67 -27.66 -28.87 51.83
C LYS A 67 -27.70 -27.74 50.80
N ILE A 68 -28.82 -26.99 50.74
CA ILE A 68 -29.00 -25.85 49.86
C ILE A 68 -28.15 -24.68 50.37
N SER A 69 -28.06 -24.48 51.67
CA SER A 69 -27.23 -23.42 52.26
C SER A 69 -25.73 -23.59 51.95
N ILE A 70 -25.23 -24.83 52.03
CA ILE A 70 -23.81 -25.14 51.70
C ILE A 70 -23.55 -24.89 50.21
N ASP A 71 -24.44 -25.37 49.33
CA ASP A 71 -24.28 -25.20 47.88
C ASP A 71 -24.41 -23.72 47.47
N ALA A 72 -25.35 -22.99 48.04
CA ALA A 72 -25.52 -21.56 47.85
C ALA A 72 -24.25 -20.76 48.25
N SER A 73 -23.66 -21.12 49.38
CA SER A 73 -22.42 -20.49 49.86
C SER A 73 -21.23 -20.78 48.93
N SER A 74 -21.16 -22.00 48.39
CA SER A 74 -20.14 -22.38 47.39
C SER A 74 -20.31 -21.60 46.08
N ILE A 75 -21.56 -21.41 45.61
CA ILE A 75 -21.87 -20.61 44.42
C ILE A 75 -21.48 -19.14 44.66
N ASP A 76 -21.84 -18.58 45.79
CA ASP A 76 -21.52 -17.19 46.14
C ASP A 76 -20.00 -16.95 46.22
N ALA A 77 -19.25 -17.90 46.78
CA ALA A 77 -17.79 -17.83 46.84
C ALA A 77 -17.18 -17.81 45.41
N ARG A 78 -17.69 -18.66 44.50
CA ARG A 78 -17.24 -18.67 43.09
C ARG A 78 -17.56 -17.35 42.38
N ILE A 79 -18.75 -16.78 42.61
CA ILE A 79 -19.12 -15.48 42.08
C ILE A 79 -18.16 -14.40 42.54
N MET A 80 -17.79 -14.38 43.83
CA MET A 80 -16.81 -13.44 44.38
C MET A 80 -15.44 -13.58 43.70
N ASP A 81 -15.01 -14.81 43.48
CA ASP A 81 -13.73 -15.12 42.78
C ASP A 81 -13.72 -14.61 41.33
N ILE A 82 -14.79 -14.87 40.58
CA ILE A 82 -14.96 -14.37 39.24
C ILE A 82 -14.97 -12.83 39.19
N VAL A 83 -15.70 -12.20 40.13
CA VAL A 83 -15.76 -10.73 40.25
C VAL A 83 -14.38 -10.16 40.58
N SER A 84 -13.61 -10.81 41.44
CA SER A 84 -12.23 -10.43 41.76
C SER A 84 -11.32 -10.52 40.55
N HIS A 85 -11.39 -11.63 39.79
CA HIS A 85 -10.67 -11.81 38.53
C HIS A 85 -11.00 -10.72 37.50
N ILE A 86 -12.29 -10.42 37.30
CA ILE A 86 -12.73 -9.36 36.41
C ILE A 86 -12.18 -7.99 36.83
N LYS A 87 -12.13 -7.69 38.14
CA LYS A 87 -11.54 -6.45 38.66
C LYS A 87 -10.06 -6.35 38.35
N THR A 88 -9.29 -7.41 38.59
CA THR A 88 -7.85 -7.48 38.25
C THR A 88 -7.60 -7.27 36.75
N CYS A 89 -8.36 -7.97 35.89
CA CYS A 89 -8.27 -7.79 34.43
C CYS A 89 -8.65 -6.36 34.02
N TYR A 90 -9.60 -5.73 34.69
CA TYR A 90 -9.98 -4.34 34.41
C TYR A 90 -8.89 -3.33 34.79
N GLU A 91 -8.20 -3.54 35.90
CA GLU A 91 -7.10 -2.68 36.37
C GLU A 91 -5.89 -2.78 35.46
N GLN A 92 -5.64 -3.97 34.91
CA GLN A 92 -4.57 -4.22 33.94
C GLN A 92 -4.91 -3.73 32.51
N ALA A 93 -6.20 -3.60 32.17
CA ALA A 93 -6.63 -3.11 30.88
C ALA A 93 -6.49 -1.59 30.79
N HIS A 94 -5.82 -1.09 29.72
CA HIS A 94 -5.84 0.35 29.44
C HIS A 94 -7.29 0.85 29.28
N LYS A 95 -7.65 1.91 30.01
CA LYS A 95 -9.04 2.43 30.17
C LYS A 95 -9.79 2.76 28.86
N GLY A 96 -9.14 2.76 27.71
CA GLY A 96 -9.76 2.96 26.39
C GLY A 96 -10.11 1.68 25.62
N TRP A 97 -9.82 0.48 26.14
CA TRP A 97 -9.87 -0.78 25.39
C TRP A 97 -11.05 -1.69 25.75
N ILE A 98 -11.99 -1.25 26.57
CA ILE A 98 -13.18 -2.03 26.91
C ILE A 98 -14.18 -1.91 25.75
N LYS A 99 -13.98 -2.74 24.74
CA LYS A 99 -14.89 -2.89 23.59
C LYS A 99 -16.08 -3.79 23.95
N ASP A 100 -17.13 -3.73 23.13
CA ASP A 100 -18.27 -4.65 23.26
C ASP A 100 -17.79 -6.11 23.28
N GLY A 101 -18.34 -6.90 24.22
CA GLY A 101 -17.96 -8.29 24.44
C GLY A 101 -16.73 -8.53 25.32
N TRP A 102 -16.06 -7.50 25.85
CA TRP A 102 -14.88 -7.65 26.73
C TRP A 102 -15.21 -8.50 27.98
N LEU A 103 -16.32 -8.23 28.65
CA LEU A 103 -16.72 -8.99 29.83
C LEU A 103 -16.89 -10.49 29.53
N LYS A 104 -17.52 -10.81 28.41
CA LYS A 104 -17.70 -12.20 27.97
C LYS A 104 -16.35 -12.91 27.77
N LYS A 105 -15.40 -12.24 27.12
CA LYS A 105 -14.04 -12.78 26.91
C LYS A 105 -13.29 -13.03 28.21
N VAL A 106 -13.37 -12.12 29.18
CA VAL A 106 -12.71 -12.27 30.47
C VAL A 106 -13.30 -13.46 31.24
N ILE A 107 -14.62 -13.63 31.21
CA ILE A 107 -15.30 -14.78 31.84
C ILE A 107 -14.93 -16.09 31.13
N GLU A 108 -14.90 -16.13 29.78
CA GLU A 108 -14.45 -17.30 29.02
C GLU A 108 -12.98 -17.67 29.37
N GLN A 109 -12.11 -16.68 29.58
CA GLN A 109 -10.72 -16.88 30.01
C GLN A 109 -10.63 -17.47 31.43
N TYR A 110 -11.51 -17.07 32.34
CA TYR A 110 -11.57 -17.61 33.70
C TYR A 110 -11.92 -19.10 33.72
N TYR A 111 -12.92 -19.53 32.94
CA TYR A 111 -13.39 -20.91 32.91
C TYR A 111 -12.55 -21.83 32.04
N LYS A 112 -11.73 -21.31 31.09
CA LYS A 112 -10.88 -22.08 30.19
C LYS A 112 -9.40 -21.65 30.26
N PRO A 113 -8.80 -21.54 31.47
CA PRO A 113 -7.45 -20.99 31.60
C PRO A 113 -6.40 -21.82 30.86
N GLN A 114 -6.51 -23.14 30.85
CA GLN A 114 -5.54 -24.02 30.22
C GLN A 114 -5.52 -23.90 28.68
N LYS A 115 -6.67 -23.76 28.01
CA LYS A 115 -6.70 -23.55 26.54
C LYS A 115 -6.08 -22.20 26.13
N VAL A 116 -6.25 -21.17 26.96
CA VAL A 116 -5.66 -19.84 26.70
C VAL A 116 -4.15 -19.86 26.98
N LYS A 117 -3.69 -20.58 28.03
CA LYS A 117 -2.25 -20.73 28.29
C LYS A 117 -1.56 -21.52 27.17
N GLN A 118 -2.08 -22.69 26.77
CA GLN A 118 -1.50 -23.47 25.67
C GLN A 118 -1.47 -22.71 24.36
N ALA A 119 -2.54 -21.98 23.98
CA ALA A 119 -2.56 -21.14 22.79
C ALA A 119 -1.60 -19.93 22.86
N ARG A 120 -1.25 -19.45 24.07
CA ARG A 120 -0.21 -18.43 24.26
C ARG A 120 1.20 -19.02 24.19
N ASP A 121 1.40 -20.21 24.75
CA ASP A 121 2.71 -20.89 24.73
C ASP A 121 3.10 -21.41 23.33
N GLU A 122 2.11 -21.63 22.43
CA GLU A 122 2.35 -22.01 21.03
C GLU A 122 2.59 -20.82 20.08
N ARG A 123 2.43 -19.58 20.55
CA ARG A 123 2.66 -18.41 19.72
C ARG A 123 4.14 -18.13 19.60
N PRO A 124 4.62 -17.83 18.39
CA PRO A 124 6.00 -17.40 18.21
C PRO A 124 6.33 -16.22 19.12
N THR A 125 7.38 -16.32 19.88
CA THR A 125 7.93 -15.22 20.68
C THR A 125 9.10 -14.54 19.97
N HIS A 126 9.57 -15.15 18.87
CA HIS A 126 10.71 -14.70 18.09
C HIS A 126 10.30 -14.25 16.69
N LEU A 127 10.99 -13.23 16.20
CA LEU A 127 10.69 -12.53 14.95
C LEU A 127 10.76 -13.44 13.73
N MET A 128 11.88 -14.15 13.56
CA MET A 128 12.11 -14.96 12.35
C MET A 128 11.22 -16.18 12.29
N GLU A 129 10.97 -16.80 13.45
CA GLU A 129 10.00 -17.90 13.56
C GLU A 129 8.62 -17.46 13.05
N TYR A 130 8.15 -16.30 13.52
CA TYR A 130 6.86 -15.76 13.07
C TYR A 130 6.88 -15.41 11.58
N CYS A 131 7.91 -14.70 11.12
CA CYS A 131 8.00 -14.26 9.72
C CYS A 131 8.01 -15.46 8.75
N ASN A 132 8.66 -16.57 9.10
CA ASN A 132 8.63 -17.79 8.30
C ASN A 132 7.21 -18.41 8.27
N LYS A 133 6.52 -18.49 9.42
CA LYS A 133 5.11 -18.93 9.48
C LYS A 133 4.19 -17.99 8.67
N PHE A 134 4.43 -16.68 8.74
CA PHE A 134 3.69 -15.68 7.97
C PHE A 134 3.84 -15.90 6.47
N LEU A 135 5.07 -16.13 5.99
CA LEU A 135 5.32 -16.41 4.57
C LEU A 135 4.71 -17.73 4.11
N GLY A 136 4.80 -18.78 4.93
CA GLY A 136 4.19 -20.09 4.61
C GLY A 136 2.67 -20.02 4.42
N LYS A 137 2.02 -19.05 5.05
CA LYS A 137 0.56 -18.81 4.94
C LYS A 137 0.21 -17.58 4.09
N ALA A 138 1.17 -16.95 3.42
CA ALA A 138 0.97 -15.69 2.71
C ALA A 138 -0.10 -15.80 1.61
N ASN A 139 -0.16 -16.92 0.88
CA ASN A 139 -1.16 -17.17 -0.16
C ASN A 139 -2.61 -17.28 0.38
N LEU A 140 -2.76 -17.56 1.68
CA LEU A 140 -4.07 -17.67 2.34
C LEU A 140 -4.49 -16.38 3.04
N ARG A 141 -3.60 -15.40 3.11
CA ARG A 141 -3.89 -14.09 3.73
C ARG A 141 -4.57 -13.17 2.73
N LYS A 142 -5.48 -12.36 3.25
CA LYS A 142 -6.18 -11.33 2.48
C LYS A 142 -5.62 -9.95 2.80
N ASP A 143 -5.55 -9.09 1.79
CA ASP A 143 -5.26 -7.67 1.97
C ASP A 143 -6.39 -7.02 2.79
N ARG A 144 -6.02 -6.20 3.79
CA ARG A 144 -6.99 -5.60 4.72
C ARG A 144 -7.93 -4.59 4.08
N LYS A 145 -7.51 -3.97 2.98
CA LYS A 145 -8.29 -2.92 2.31
C LYS A 145 -9.22 -3.50 1.26
N THR A 146 -8.74 -4.49 0.50
CA THR A 146 -9.48 -5.06 -0.63
C THR A 146 -10.22 -6.34 -0.28
N ASN A 147 -9.85 -7.01 0.82
CA ASN A 147 -10.29 -8.35 1.22
C ASN A 147 -9.98 -9.43 0.17
N GLU A 148 -9.14 -9.12 -0.81
CA GLU A 148 -8.63 -10.06 -1.81
C GLU A 148 -7.37 -10.77 -1.30
N TYR A 149 -7.08 -11.96 -1.83
CA TYR A 149 -5.82 -12.66 -1.50
C TYR A 149 -4.61 -11.84 -1.91
N ILE A 150 -3.54 -11.93 -1.12
CA ILE A 150 -2.29 -11.22 -1.36
C ILE A 150 -1.69 -11.70 -2.69
N ASP A 151 -1.37 -10.77 -3.57
CA ASP A 151 -0.79 -11.06 -4.87
C ASP A 151 0.66 -11.58 -4.76
N GLU A 152 1.09 -12.32 -5.77
CA GLU A 152 2.43 -12.91 -5.83
C GLU A 152 3.54 -11.86 -5.78
N SER A 153 3.33 -10.68 -6.36
CA SER A 153 4.30 -9.57 -6.33
C SER A 153 4.52 -9.03 -4.91
N SER A 154 3.50 -9.07 -4.07
CA SER A 154 3.59 -8.71 -2.65
C SER A 154 4.33 -9.79 -1.85
N ILE A 155 4.11 -11.06 -2.16
CA ILE A 155 4.84 -12.18 -1.54
C ILE A 155 6.34 -12.10 -1.86
N VAL A 156 6.70 -11.77 -3.09
CA VAL A 156 8.11 -11.53 -3.47
C VAL A 156 8.73 -10.41 -2.64
N LYS A 157 8.00 -9.32 -2.36
CA LYS A 157 8.50 -8.24 -1.49
C LYS A 157 8.70 -8.70 -0.06
N TYR A 158 7.79 -9.54 0.47
CA TYR A 158 7.94 -10.13 1.80
C TYR A 158 9.19 -11.01 1.87
N LYS A 159 9.41 -11.89 0.89
CA LYS A 159 10.60 -12.74 0.81
C LYS A 159 11.89 -11.92 0.79
N LYS A 160 11.94 -10.86 -0.03
CA LYS A 160 13.11 -9.96 -0.10
C LYS A 160 13.38 -9.25 1.24
N CYS A 161 12.34 -8.77 1.91
CA CYS A 161 12.47 -8.13 3.21
C CYS A 161 12.97 -9.13 4.27
N LEU A 162 12.44 -10.35 4.26
CA LEU A 162 12.85 -11.38 5.19
C LEU A 162 14.30 -11.79 4.99
N SER A 163 14.74 -11.98 3.74
CA SER A 163 16.15 -12.26 3.43
C SER A 163 17.08 -11.17 3.96
N LEU A 164 16.68 -9.90 3.79
CA LEU A 164 17.45 -8.76 4.28
C LEU A 164 17.51 -8.72 5.83
N LEU A 165 16.40 -9.04 6.51
CA LEU A 165 16.36 -9.18 7.97
C LEU A 165 17.24 -10.30 8.47
N GLN A 166 17.22 -11.46 7.80
CA GLN A 166 18.11 -12.60 8.13
C GLN A 166 19.58 -12.21 8.07
N GLU A 167 19.98 -11.53 6.99
CA GLU A 167 21.36 -11.07 6.82
C GLU A 167 21.75 -10.01 7.85
N PHE A 168 20.82 -9.12 8.22
CA PHE A 168 21.05 -8.16 9.29
C PHE A 168 21.28 -8.85 10.63
N LEU A 169 20.42 -9.80 11.01
CA LEU A 169 20.54 -10.54 12.26
C LEU A 169 21.84 -11.36 12.29
N LEU A 170 22.20 -12.01 11.19
CA LEU A 170 23.48 -12.72 11.07
C LEU A 170 24.68 -11.78 11.26
N SER A 171 24.61 -10.54 10.75
CA SER A 171 25.66 -9.54 10.95
C SER A 171 25.81 -9.11 12.42
N LYS A 172 24.78 -9.34 13.24
CA LYS A 172 24.75 -9.12 14.69
C LYS A 172 25.13 -10.38 15.49
N GLY A 173 25.49 -11.47 14.81
CA GLY A 173 25.88 -12.73 15.47
C GLY A 173 24.70 -13.58 15.96
N THR A 174 23.46 -13.25 15.57
CA THR A 174 22.27 -14.01 15.93
C THR A 174 21.49 -14.46 14.68
N ARG A 175 20.66 -15.50 14.84
CA ARG A 175 19.76 -15.98 13.77
C ARG A 175 18.31 -15.53 13.97
N ASP A 176 17.95 -15.15 15.19
CA ASP A 176 16.62 -14.70 15.55
C ASP A 176 16.69 -13.78 16.79
N ILE A 177 15.65 -13.02 17.03
CA ILE A 177 15.49 -12.15 18.21
C ILE A 177 14.08 -12.25 18.76
N SER A 178 13.94 -11.97 20.08
CA SER A 178 12.63 -11.82 20.68
C SER A 178 11.90 -10.59 20.11
N PHE A 179 10.59 -10.65 20.02
CA PHE A 179 9.80 -9.45 19.68
C PHE A 179 10.06 -8.30 20.67
N MET A 180 10.39 -8.61 21.93
CA MET A 180 10.66 -7.60 22.96
C MET A 180 11.93 -6.78 22.69
N ASP A 181 12.86 -7.32 21.88
CA ASP A 181 14.10 -6.64 21.51
C ASP A 181 13.94 -5.70 20.30
N ILE A 182 12.72 -5.63 19.72
CA ILE A 182 12.42 -4.76 18.58
C ILE A 182 12.08 -3.36 19.09
N ASP A 183 13.11 -2.55 19.27
CA ASP A 183 13.04 -1.16 19.73
C ASP A 183 13.47 -0.14 18.63
N MET A 184 13.63 1.13 19.01
CA MET A 184 14.12 2.16 18.09
C MET A 184 15.59 1.98 17.73
N THR A 185 16.38 1.35 18.60
CA THR A 185 17.80 1.04 18.32
C THR A 185 17.88 0.01 17.21
N PHE A 186 17.11 -1.08 17.32
CA PHE A 186 16.97 -2.10 16.28
C PHE A 186 16.56 -1.48 14.93
N TYR A 187 15.55 -0.59 14.94
CA TYR A 187 15.09 0.09 13.73
C TYR A 187 16.23 0.91 13.08
N ASN A 188 16.92 1.73 13.86
CA ASN A 188 17.99 2.58 13.36
C ASN A 188 19.16 1.74 12.79
N GLU A 189 19.56 0.70 13.50
CA GLU A 189 20.62 -0.21 13.06
C GLU A 189 20.25 -0.97 11.80
N PHE A 190 18.98 -1.40 11.65
CA PHE A 190 18.50 -2.06 10.44
C PHE A 190 18.48 -1.09 9.25
N VAL A 191 18.08 0.16 9.44
CA VAL A 191 18.16 1.21 8.40
C VAL A 191 19.62 1.47 8.01
N ASP A 192 20.50 1.61 8.99
CA ASP A 192 21.94 1.81 8.78
C ASP A 192 22.57 0.63 8.02
N PHE A 193 22.20 -0.59 8.35
CA PHE A 193 22.65 -1.80 7.66
C PHE A 193 22.25 -1.76 6.17
N MET A 194 20.99 -1.39 5.88
CA MET A 194 20.52 -1.23 4.50
C MET A 194 21.31 -0.19 3.72
N TYR A 195 21.68 0.93 4.36
CA TYR A 195 22.44 1.97 3.72
C TYR A 195 23.92 1.61 3.57
N LYS A 196 24.58 1.09 4.61
CA LYS A 196 26.02 0.82 4.60
C LYS A 196 26.38 -0.39 3.75
N LYS A 197 25.61 -1.49 3.84
CA LYS A 197 25.92 -2.72 3.13
C LYS A 197 25.45 -2.72 1.67
N TYR A 198 24.24 -2.20 1.42
CA TYR A 198 23.58 -2.29 0.11
C TYR A 198 23.45 -0.96 -0.62
N ASN A 199 23.86 0.14 -0.01
CA ASN A 199 23.73 1.48 -0.57
C ASN A 199 22.32 1.75 -1.13
N LEU A 200 21.25 1.30 -0.40
CA LEU A 200 19.89 1.38 -0.89
C LEU A 200 19.40 2.82 -1.01
N ALA A 201 18.61 3.07 -2.04
CA ALA A 201 17.85 4.32 -2.14
C ALA A 201 16.78 4.39 -1.04
N LEU A 202 16.50 5.61 -0.56
CA LEU A 202 15.59 5.90 0.56
C LEU A 202 14.22 5.25 0.38
N ASN A 203 13.61 5.36 -0.81
CA ASN A 203 12.32 4.73 -1.11
C ASN A 203 12.38 3.19 -1.06
N THR A 204 13.53 2.60 -1.41
CA THR A 204 13.73 1.14 -1.34
C THR A 204 13.83 0.70 0.11
N ALA A 205 14.65 1.37 0.92
CA ALA A 205 14.73 1.12 2.36
C ALA A 205 13.36 1.33 3.03
N GLY A 206 12.67 2.42 2.72
CA GLY A 206 11.31 2.68 3.22
C GLY A 206 10.30 1.60 2.83
N SER A 207 10.42 1.01 1.63
CA SER A 207 9.59 -0.12 1.21
C SER A 207 9.83 -1.36 2.07
N HIS A 208 11.10 -1.67 2.43
CA HIS A 208 11.43 -2.75 3.36
C HIS A 208 10.87 -2.49 4.75
N ILE A 209 11.00 -1.26 5.28
CA ILE A 209 10.42 -0.89 6.58
C ILE A 209 8.89 -1.02 6.56
N LYS A 210 8.23 -0.62 5.46
CA LYS A 210 6.77 -0.78 5.31
C LYS A 210 6.37 -2.26 5.37
N VAL A 211 7.08 -3.13 4.67
CA VAL A 211 6.84 -4.58 4.68
C VAL A 211 7.10 -5.16 6.07
N PHE A 212 8.18 -4.76 6.73
CA PHE A 212 8.50 -5.16 8.09
C PHE A 212 7.38 -4.78 9.07
N LYS A 213 6.92 -3.52 9.04
CA LYS A 213 5.76 -3.08 9.85
C LYS A 213 4.50 -3.89 9.57
N THR A 214 4.28 -4.30 8.31
CA THR A 214 3.13 -5.15 7.96
C THR A 214 3.23 -6.53 8.62
N MET A 215 4.42 -7.13 8.66
CA MET A 215 4.64 -8.41 9.35
C MET A 215 4.49 -8.28 10.87
N LEU A 216 5.02 -7.21 11.49
CA LEU A 216 4.85 -6.94 12.92
C LEU A 216 3.38 -6.70 13.30
N SER A 217 2.66 -5.93 12.50
CA SER A 217 1.23 -5.69 12.71
C SER A 217 0.40 -6.98 12.58
N ALA A 218 0.80 -7.88 11.67
CA ALA A 218 0.16 -9.19 11.57
C ALA A 218 0.48 -10.09 12.77
N ALA A 219 1.71 -10.03 13.30
CA ALA A 219 2.09 -10.76 14.52
C ALA A 219 1.29 -10.27 15.74
N GLU A 220 1.11 -8.97 15.89
CA GLU A 220 0.27 -8.39 16.94
C GLU A 220 -1.19 -8.86 16.84
N GLU A 221 -1.76 -8.88 15.63
CA GLU A 221 -3.12 -9.38 15.38
C GLU A 221 -3.27 -10.88 15.66
N ASP A 222 -2.26 -11.65 15.32
CA ASP A 222 -2.20 -13.09 15.64
C ASP A 222 -1.99 -13.31 17.16
N GLY A 223 -1.82 -12.22 17.94
CA GLY A 223 -1.75 -12.18 19.40
C GLY A 223 -0.36 -12.42 19.95
N CYS A 224 0.71 -12.25 19.18
CA CYS A 224 2.07 -12.21 19.70
C CYS A 224 2.25 -10.98 20.60
N THR A 225 2.95 -11.16 21.71
CA THR A 225 3.27 -10.05 22.63
C THR A 225 4.49 -9.31 22.08
N MET A 226 4.34 -7.99 21.85
CA MET A 226 5.42 -7.16 21.32
C MET A 226 5.32 -5.71 21.83
N PRO A 227 6.44 -4.96 21.85
CA PRO A 227 6.45 -3.55 22.20
C PRO A 227 5.66 -2.72 21.20
N GLN A 228 4.94 -1.71 21.67
CA GLN A 228 4.18 -0.78 20.83
C GLN A 228 5.09 0.20 20.03
N VAL A 229 6.39 0.18 20.31
CA VAL A 229 7.36 1.10 19.70
C VAL A 229 7.45 0.98 18.19
N TYR A 230 7.19 -0.21 17.61
CA TYR A 230 7.25 -0.42 16.15
C TYR A 230 6.25 0.45 15.38
N HIS A 231 5.18 0.91 16.01
CA HIS A 231 4.26 1.88 15.40
C HIS A 231 4.96 3.20 15.07
N LYS A 232 5.99 3.59 15.85
CA LYS A 232 6.79 4.79 15.64
C LYS A 232 7.82 4.65 14.51
N PHE A 233 8.07 3.44 13.98
CA PHE A 233 8.99 3.23 12.87
C PHE A 233 8.55 4.03 11.67
N LYS A 234 9.39 4.97 11.23
CA LYS A 234 9.11 5.85 10.11
C LYS A 234 9.30 5.10 8.78
N VAL A 235 8.26 5.07 7.97
CA VAL A 235 8.39 4.64 6.57
C VAL A 235 8.93 5.82 5.78
N MET A 236 10.21 5.74 5.41
CA MET A 236 10.89 6.79 4.68
C MET A 236 10.40 6.85 3.24
N THR A 237 10.07 8.04 2.76
CA THR A 237 9.66 8.27 1.37
C THR A 237 10.15 9.64 0.92
N GLU A 238 10.59 9.72 -0.33
CA GLU A 238 10.89 10.97 -1.03
C GLU A 238 10.19 10.97 -2.39
N GLU A 239 9.79 12.13 -2.85
CA GLU A 239 9.30 12.29 -4.21
C GLU A 239 10.51 12.25 -5.17
N LYS A 240 10.41 11.44 -6.22
CA LYS A 240 11.42 11.35 -7.26
C LYS A 240 11.05 12.29 -8.41
N ASP A 241 12.04 13.05 -8.85
CA ASP A 241 11.91 13.75 -10.11
C ASP A 241 11.67 12.73 -11.23
N ALA A 242 10.72 13.01 -12.07
CA ALA A 242 10.31 12.10 -13.14
C ALA A 242 9.90 12.92 -14.37
N THR A 243 10.33 12.46 -15.53
CA THR A 243 10.06 13.12 -16.79
C THR A 243 8.87 12.52 -17.56
N TYR A 244 8.47 13.20 -18.62
CA TYR A 244 7.44 12.81 -19.57
C TYR A 244 7.88 13.19 -20.98
N LEU A 245 7.19 12.69 -22.02
CA LEU A 245 7.39 13.08 -23.40
C LEU A 245 6.40 14.18 -23.76
N THR A 246 6.89 15.32 -24.27
CA THR A 246 6.04 16.39 -24.80
C THR A 246 5.33 15.96 -26.07
N GLU A 247 4.36 16.75 -26.55
CA GLU A 247 3.68 16.45 -27.84
C GLU A 247 4.69 16.50 -29.00
N GLU A 248 5.63 17.46 -28.99
CA GLU A 248 6.67 17.62 -30.02
C GLU A 248 7.62 16.40 -30.03
N GLU A 249 8.04 15.92 -28.85
CA GLU A 249 8.88 14.72 -28.76
C GLU A 249 8.13 13.46 -29.25
N GLN A 250 6.82 13.36 -28.97
CA GLN A 250 6.00 12.27 -29.51
C GLN A 250 5.87 12.36 -31.02
N ASP A 251 5.78 13.55 -31.60
CA ASP A 251 5.73 13.77 -33.03
C ASP A 251 7.06 13.39 -33.70
N ILE A 252 8.18 13.73 -33.07
CA ILE A 252 9.51 13.26 -33.54
C ILE A 252 9.52 11.74 -33.57
N LEU A 253 9.17 11.07 -32.47
CA LEU A 253 9.13 9.61 -32.40
C LEU A 253 8.19 9.01 -33.47
N TYR A 254 7.03 9.60 -33.70
CA TYR A 254 6.06 9.10 -34.68
C TYR A 254 6.58 9.12 -36.09
N LYS A 255 7.40 10.13 -36.47
CA LYS A 255 7.98 10.35 -37.79
C LYS A 255 9.30 9.61 -38.03
N MET A 256 9.90 9.00 -36.97
CA MET A 256 11.21 8.35 -37.05
C MET A 256 11.22 7.20 -38.08
N ASP A 257 12.26 7.20 -38.92
CA ASP A 257 12.70 6.06 -39.71
C ASP A 257 13.92 5.41 -39.03
N PHE A 258 13.87 4.10 -38.86
CA PHE A 258 14.96 3.33 -38.25
C PHE A 258 15.91 2.68 -39.25
N SER A 259 15.66 2.77 -40.58
CA SER A 259 16.43 2.11 -41.60
C SER A 259 17.89 2.58 -41.65
N MET A 260 18.16 3.81 -41.17
CA MET A 260 19.48 4.43 -41.20
C MET A 260 20.37 4.10 -39.98
N TYR A 261 19.85 3.36 -39.01
CA TYR A 261 20.56 3.10 -37.75
C TYR A 261 21.01 1.65 -37.67
N ASP A 262 22.31 1.43 -37.44
CA ASP A 262 22.89 0.14 -37.13
C ASP A 262 23.37 0.06 -35.67
N LYS A 263 23.85 -1.10 -35.24
CA LYS A 263 24.33 -1.30 -33.87
C LYS A 263 25.59 -0.48 -33.57
N GLU A 264 26.43 -0.26 -34.55
CA GLU A 264 27.68 0.47 -34.37
C GLU A 264 27.42 1.96 -34.16
N TYR A 265 26.49 2.52 -34.94
CA TYR A 265 26.01 3.89 -34.72
C TYR A 265 25.46 4.07 -33.30
N ILE A 266 24.62 3.13 -32.81
CA ILE A 266 24.07 3.18 -31.48
C ILE A 266 25.17 3.13 -30.41
N LYS A 267 26.19 2.27 -30.56
CA LYS A 267 27.33 2.18 -29.65
C LYS A 267 28.13 3.49 -29.63
N THR A 268 28.43 4.03 -30.78
CA THR A 268 29.18 5.30 -30.91
C THR A 268 28.45 6.44 -30.22
N LYS A 269 27.15 6.56 -30.46
CA LYS A 269 26.31 7.59 -29.77
C LYS A 269 26.30 7.42 -28.26
N LEU A 270 26.18 6.22 -27.74
CA LEU A 270 26.24 5.98 -26.30
C LEU A 270 27.60 6.36 -25.70
N ILE A 271 28.70 6.09 -26.41
CA ILE A 271 30.04 6.50 -25.96
C ILE A 271 30.18 8.03 -25.94
N GLU A 272 29.62 8.73 -26.93
CA GLU A 272 29.57 10.20 -26.95
C GLU A 272 28.81 10.74 -25.75
N TYR A 273 27.64 10.17 -25.43
CA TYR A 273 26.88 10.56 -24.25
C TYR A 273 27.61 10.27 -22.92
N LYS A 274 28.38 9.17 -22.84
CA LYS A 274 29.20 8.86 -21.66
C LYS A 274 30.27 9.93 -21.40
N LYS A 275 30.90 10.43 -22.46
CA LYS A 275 31.87 11.53 -22.32
C LYS A 275 31.20 12.80 -21.78
N LYS A 276 29.95 13.09 -22.23
CA LYS A 276 29.19 14.26 -21.79
C LYS A 276 28.58 14.09 -20.40
N TYR A 277 28.20 12.84 -20.02
CA TYR A 277 27.55 12.49 -18.77
C TYR A 277 28.30 11.34 -18.08
N PRO A 278 29.35 11.62 -17.30
CA PRO A 278 30.19 10.59 -16.67
C PRO A 278 29.44 9.64 -15.73
N ASP A 279 28.36 10.09 -15.08
CA ASP A 279 27.52 9.28 -14.18
C ASP A 279 26.65 8.24 -14.92
N MET A 280 26.59 8.30 -16.24
CA MET A 280 25.78 7.38 -17.04
C MET A 280 26.40 5.98 -17.05
N ASP A 281 25.70 4.98 -16.48
CA ASP A 281 26.11 3.57 -16.57
C ASP A 281 25.87 3.04 -17.97
N ILE A 282 26.92 3.06 -18.78
CA ILE A 282 26.92 2.56 -20.16
C ILE A 282 27.43 1.14 -20.25
N GLU A 283 28.37 0.74 -19.39
CA GLU A 283 29.04 -0.56 -19.52
C GLU A 283 28.03 -1.71 -19.55
N SER A 284 27.03 -1.67 -18.67
CA SER A 284 25.95 -2.66 -18.69
C SER A 284 25.05 -2.55 -19.95
N TYR A 285 25.02 -1.40 -20.62
CA TYR A 285 24.25 -1.19 -21.86
C TYR A 285 25.01 -1.67 -23.10
N VAL A 286 26.29 -1.27 -23.23
CA VAL A 286 27.10 -1.55 -24.41
C VAL A 286 27.48 -3.03 -24.50
N THR A 287 27.90 -3.64 -23.40
CA THR A 287 28.44 -5.01 -23.42
C THR A 287 27.37 -6.11 -23.45
N THR A 288 26.18 -5.87 -22.90
CA THR A 288 25.20 -6.94 -22.76
C THR A 288 23.87 -6.68 -23.46
N LYS A 289 23.48 -5.43 -23.67
CA LYS A 289 22.14 -5.10 -24.19
C LYS A 289 22.14 -4.80 -25.67
N ILE A 290 23.16 -4.13 -26.20
CA ILE A 290 23.21 -3.76 -27.64
C ILE A 290 23.45 -4.99 -28.51
N ASP A 291 24.32 -5.91 -28.12
CA ASP A 291 24.57 -7.11 -28.89
C ASP A 291 23.32 -7.98 -29.05
N ARG A 292 22.47 -7.98 -28.00
CA ARG A 292 21.18 -8.65 -28.03
C ARG A 292 20.03 -7.82 -28.63
N LEU A 293 20.30 -6.55 -28.96
CA LEU A 293 19.31 -5.66 -29.55
C LEU A 293 18.92 -6.16 -30.95
N LYS A 294 17.63 -6.26 -31.20
CA LYS A 294 17.03 -6.55 -32.51
C LYS A 294 16.51 -5.25 -33.09
N LEU A 295 17.22 -4.71 -34.07
CA LEU A 295 16.91 -3.40 -34.65
C LEU A 295 15.54 -3.37 -35.31
N GLU A 296 15.13 -4.48 -35.92
CA GLU A 296 13.81 -4.65 -36.51
C GLU A 296 12.65 -4.48 -35.53
N LYS A 297 12.92 -4.55 -34.20
CA LYS A 297 11.92 -4.33 -33.17
C LYS A 297 11.78 -2.86 -32.71
N LEU A 298 12.72 -1.98 -33.07
CA LEU A 298 12.66 -0.57 -32.64
C LEU A 298 11.34 0.11 -33.01
N PRO A 299 10.77 -0.07 -34.19
CA PRO A 299 9.46 0.50 -34.54
C PRO A 299 8.34 0.02 -33.59
N LEU A 300 8.35 -1.26 -33.18
CA LEU A 300 7.36 -1.83 -32.29
C LEU A 300 7.38 -1.14 -30.90
N TYR A 301 8.57 -0.88 -30.35
CA TYR A 301 8.70 -0.21 -29.04
C TYR A 301 8.36 1.27 -29.10
N ARG A 302 8.69 1.95 -30.21
CA ARG A 302 8.22 3.30 -30.52
C ARG A 302 6.70 3.34 -30.54
N ASP A 303 6.07 2.47 -31.32
CA ASP A 303 4.61 2.41 -31.46
C ASP A 303 3.93 2.09 -30.11
N ALA A 304 4.49 1.16 -29.35
CA ALA A 304 4.02 0.86 -27.99
C ALA A 304 4.07 2.08 -27.05
N MET A 305 5.16 2.86 -27.08
CA MET A 305 5.26 4.08 -26.27
C MET A 305 4.23 5.13 -26.71
N LEU A 306 4.05 5.34 -28.00
CA LEU A 306 3.07 6.28 -28.54
C LEU A 306 1.63 5.86 -28.15
N VAL A 307 1.31 4.57 -28.20
CA VAL A 307 0.03 4.07 -27.70
C VAL A 307 -0.14 4.34 -26.21
N LEU A 308 0.90 4.15 -25.38
CA LEU A 308 0.86 4.50 -23.95
C LEU A 308 0.67 6.00 -23.72
N CYS A 309 1.36 6.85 -24.52
CA CYS A 309 1.24 8.32 -24.44
C CYS A 309 -0.15 8.83 -24.84
N LYS A 310 -0.83 8.16 -25.76
CA LYS A 310 -2.16 8.59 -26.25
C LYS A 310 -3.34 7.89 -25.57
N SER A 311 -3.09 6.83 -24.81
CA SER A 311 -4.13 6.12 -24.03
C SER A 311 -4.07 6.35 -22.53
N GLY A 312 -2.93 6.78 -22.00
CA GLY A 312 -2.71 6.94 -20.57
C GLY A 312 -2.73 5.63 -19.77
N GLN A 313 -2.66 4.47 -20.44
CA GLN A 313 -2.75 3.18 -19.76
C GLN A 313 -1.39 2.74 -19.18
N ARG A 314 -1.42 1.73 -18.29
CA ARG A 314 -0.19 1.08 -17.80
C ARG A 314 0.30 0.09 -18.86
N ILE A 315 1.59 -0.20 -18.86
CA ILE A 315 2.16 -1.19 -19.78
C ILE A 315 1.53 -2.59 -19.61
N SER A 316 1.12 -2.97 -18.38
CA SER A 316 0.39 -4.21 -18.15
C SER A 316 -0.95 -4.29 -18.89
N ASP A 317 -1.57 -3.14 -19.16
CA ASP A 317 -2.86 -3.04 -19.85
C ASP A 317 -2.69 -2.84 -21.37
N LEU A 318 -1.47 -2.56 -21.85
CA LEU A 318 -1.18 -2.28 -23.28
C LEU A 318 -1.65 -3.42 -24.18
N LYS A 319 -1.46 -4.68 -23.78
CA LYS A 319 -1.91 -5.87 -24.54
C LYS A 319 -3.42 -5.96 -24.76
N LYS A 320 -4.20 -5.18 -23.98
CA LYS A 320 -5.68 -5.12 -24.08
C LYS A 320 -6.14 -4.06 -25.07
N ILE A 321 -5.25 -3.18 -25.52
CA ILE A 321 -5.53 -2.14 -26.50
C ILE A 321 -5.44 -2.76 -27.89
N ARG A 322 -6.59 -3.19 -28.43
CA ARG A 322 -6.72 -3.84 -29.74
C ARG A 322 -7.93 -3.25 -30.47
N PRO A 323 -7.79 -2.06 -31.05
CA PRO A 323 -8.85 -1.48 -31.85
C PRO A 323 -9.01 -2.24 -33.15
N THR A 324 -10.23 -2.28 -33.65
CA THR A 324 -10.54 -2.73 -35.02
C THR A 324 -10.75 -1.52 -35.91
N GLN A 325 -10.81 -1.73 -37.23
CA GLN A 325 -11.09 -0.67 -38.18
C GLN A 325 -12.42 0.01 -37.87
N GLY A 326 -12.44 1.35 -37.82
CA GLY A 326 -13.63 2.15 -37.51
C GLY A 326 -14.06 2.17 -36.05
N CYS A 327 -13.38 1.44 -35.16
CA CYS A 327 -13.69 1.42 -33.74
C CYS A 327 -13.34 2.75 -33.07
N GLN A 328 -14.31 3.42 -32.46
CA GLN A 328 -14.07 4.69 -31.74
C GLN A 328 -13.68 4.50 -30.29
N THR A 329 -14.12 3.40 -29.66
CA THR A 329 -13.88 3.11 -28.25
C THR A 329 -13.64 1.63 -28.03
N ILE A 330 -12.79 1.29 -27.04
CA ILE A 330 -12.62 -0.08 -26.57
C ILE A 330 -12.90 -0.18 -25.08
N TYR A 331 -13.27 -1.37 -24.63
CA TYR A 331 -13.67 -1.66 -23.26
C TYR A 331 -12.78 -2.74 -22.67
N PHE A 332 -12.23 -2.50 -21.50
CA PHE A 332 -11.47 -3.54 -20.78
C PHE A 332 -11.40 -3.23 -19.28
N HIS A 333 -10.99 -4.23 -18.49
CA HIS A 333 -10.69 -4.05 -17.07
C HIS A 333 -9.18 -3.91 -16.88
N GLN A 334 -8.74 -2.89 -16.15
CA GLN A 334 -7.33 -2.73 -15.80
C GLN A 334 -6.85 -3.92 -14.97
N GLU A 335 -5.63 -4.39 -15.22
CA GLU A 335 -5.06 -5.55 -14.53
C GLU A 335 -4.87 -5.29 -13.02
N LYS A 336 -4.28 -4.15 -12.68
CA LYS A 336 -3.94 -3.82 -11.30
C LYS A 336 -5.13 -3.38 -10.44
N THR A 337 -6.07 -2.63 -11.00
CA THR A 337 -7.15 -1.98 -10.23
C THR A 337 -8.51 -2.61 -10.46
N ARG A 338 -8.60 -3.58 -11.40
CA ARG A 338 -9.85 -4.23 -11.86
C ARG A 338 -10.92 -3.24 -12.35
N LYS A 339 -10.58 -1.95 -12.43
CA LYS A 339 -11.50 -0.90 -12.88
C LYS A 339 -11.83 -1.09 -14.35
N LYS A 340 -13.12 -1.03 -14.69
CA LYS A 340 -13.60 -0.98 -16.08
C LYS A 340 -13.19 0.36 -16.70
N ILE A 341 -12.56 0.31 -17.86
CA ILE A 341 -12.15 1.47 -18.65
C ILE A 341 -12.91 1.46 -19.96
N ILE A 342 -13.38 2.62 -20.37
CA ILE A 342 -13.84 2.93 -21.71
C ILE A 342 -12.78 3.85 -22.31
N LEU A 343 -11.99 3.33 -23.23
CA LEU A 343 -10.89 4.05 -23.83
C LEU A 343 -11.30 4.58 -25.21
N PRO A 344 -11.42 5.90 -25.39
CA PRO A 344 -11.54 6.52 -26.72
C PRO A 344 -10.24 6.29 -27.48
N ILE A 345 -10.35 5.94 -28.75
CA ILE A 345 -9.18 5.63 -29.58
C ILE A 345 -8.71 6.90 -30.29
N HIS A 346 -7.55 7.39 -29.86
CA HIS A 346 -6.89 8.53 -30.48
C HIS A 346 -6.48 8.23 -31.93
N SER A 347 -6.53 9.21 -32.84
CA SER A 347 -6.20 9.07 -34.27
C SER A 347 -4.80 8.45 -34.51
N ILE A 348 -3.82 8.81 -33.70
CA ILE A 348 -2.45 8.21 -33.78
C ILE A 348 -2.49 6.71 -33.48
N ILE A 349 -3.28 6.26 -32.49
CA ILE A 349 -3.44 4.83 -32.20
C ILE A 349 -4.04 4.13 -33.44
N HIS A 350 -5.08 4.68 -34.04
CA HIS A 350 -5.64 4.13 -35.30
C HIS A 350 -4.59 4.02 -36.39
N LYS A 351 -3.81 5.08 -36.65
CA LYS A 351 -2.77 5.10 -37.67
C LYS A 351 -1.68 4.06 -37.39
N ILE A 352 -1.30 3.86 -36.13
CA ILE A 352 -0.35 2.81 -35.74
C ILE A 352 -0.92 1.42 -36.05
N PHE A 353 -2.13 1.12 -35.61
CA PHE A 353 -2.74 -0.19 -35.86
C PHE A 353 -3.05 -0.42 -37.35
N GLN A 354 -3.42 0.61 -38.09
CA GLN A 354 -3.64 0.56 -39.54
C GLN A 354 -2.37 0.15 -40.30
N ARG A 355 -1.18 0.67 -39.93
CA ARG A 355 0.12 0.25 -40.51
C ARG A 355 0.37 -1.25 -40.38
N HIS A 356 -0.22 -1.90 -39.39
CA HIS A 356 -0.10 -3.33 -39.15
C HIS A 356 -1.39 -4.10 -39.50
N ASN A 357 -2.27 -3.54 -40.35
CA ASN A 357 -3.55 -4.15 -40.74
C ASN A 357 -4.39 -4.58 -39.51
N TYR A 358 -4.34 -3.80 -38.42
CA TYR A 358 -4.97 -4.07 -37.11
C TYR A 358 -4.55 -5.40 -36.46
N ASN A 359 -3.44 -5.98 -36.88
CA ASN A 359 -2.90 -7.23 -36.33
C ASN A 359 -1.62 -7.01 -35.50
N LEU A 360 -1.58 -5.90 -34.73
CA LEU A 360 -0.46 -5.55 -33.87
C LEU A 360 -0.65 -6.13 -32.48
N GLU A 361 0.33 -6.88 -31.99
CA GLU A 361 0.38 -7.40 -30.64
C GLU A 361 1.64 -6.95 -29.91
N PHE A 362 1.47 -6.48 -28.67
CA PHE A 362 2.57 -6.08 -27.79
C PHE A 362 2.94 -7.24 -26.86
N LYS A 363 3.93 -8.04 -27.27
CA LYS A 363 4.45 -9.21 -26.51
C LYS A 363 5.91 -8.97 -26.11
N PHE A 364 6.10 -8.34 -24.95
CA PHE A 364 7.43 -8.10 -24.35
C PHE A 364 7.30 -7.90 -22.85
N SER A 365 8.42 -8.04 -22.12
CA SER A 365 8.48 -7.72 -20.69
C SER A 365 8.68 -6.22 -20.47
N ASP A 366 8.31 -5.72 -19.28
CA ASP A 366 8.54 -4.32 -18.87
C ASP A 366 10.01 -3.95 -18.95
N GLN A 367 10.92 -4.87 -18.60
CA GLN A 367 12.35 -4.63 -18.64
C GLN A 367 12.86 -4.53 -20.08
N GLU A 368 12.39 -5.41 -20.96
CA GLU A 368 12.72 -5.36 -22.39
C GLU A 368 12.23 -4.03 -22.97
N PHE A 369 10.97 -3.66 -22.72
CA PHE A 369 10.43 -2.37 -23.15
C PHE A 369 11.31 -1.21 -22.69
N ASN A 370 11.64 -1.15 -21.39
CA ASN A 370 12.44 -0.05 -20.84
C ASN A 370 13.85 0.03 -21.42
N ASN A 371 14.43 -1.09 -21.86
CA ASN A 371 15.73 -1.08 -22.54
C ASN A 371 15.62 -0.50 -23.95
N TYR A 372 14.61 -0.95 -24.73
CA TYR A 372 14.43 -0.50 -26.11
C TYR A 372 14.00 0.95 -26.21
N ILE A 373 13.08 1.40 -25.36
CA ILE A 373 12.53 2.75 -25.46
C ILE A 373 13.57 3.84 -25.18
N LYS A 374 14.56 3.57 -24.32
CA LYS A 374 15.68 4.49 -24.10
C LYS A 374 16.51 4.67 -25.39
N ILE A 375 16.75 3.59 -26.12
CA ILE A 375 17.48 3.65 -27.41
C ILE A 375 16.64 4.40 -28.43
N VAL A 376 15.35 4.10 -28.55
CA VAL A 376 14.43 4.81 -29.44
C VAL A 376 14.45 6.32 -29.14
N CYS A 377 14.34 6.72 -27.89
CA CYS A 377 14.37 8.13 -27.49
C CYS A 377 15.73 8.78 -27.72
N MET A 378 16.83 8.05 -27.52
CA MET A 378 18.19 8.52 -27.85
C MET A 378 18.32 8.81 -29.36
N LEU A 379 17.87 7.87 -30.20
CA LEU A 379 17.88 8.03 -31.64
C LEU A 379 16.98 9.17 -32.14
N GLY A 380 15.89 9.44 -31.40
CA GLY A 380 15.01 10.59 -31.64
C GLY A 380 15.55 11.92 -31.11
N GLY A 381 16.78 11.98 -30.58
CA GLY A 381 17.37 13.20 -30.06
C GLY A 381 16.69 13.74 -28.78
N ILE A 382 16.02 12.88 -28.02
CA ILE A 382 15.36 13.27 -26.74
C ILE A 382 16.41 13.25 -25.63
N ASP A 383 17.35 14.19 -25.67
CA ASP A 383 18.57 14.19 -24.87
C ASP A 383 18.76 15.43 -23.98
N SER A 384 17.72 16.25 -23.84
CA SER A 384 17.77 17.40 -22.92
C SER A 384 18.29 16.97 -21.54
N ARG A 385 19.08 17.84 -20.90
CA ARG A 385 19.63 17.57 -19.57
C ARG A 385 18.51 17.41 -18.55
N PHE A 386 18.52 16.29 -17.85
CA PHE A 386 17.59 16.02 -16.76
C PHE A 386 18.35 15.74 -15.47
N GLU A 387 18.01 16.50 -14.42
CA GLU A 387 18.57 16.32 -13.09
C GLU A 387 17.61 15.55 -12.21
N GLN A 388 18.10 14.50 -11.57
CA GLN A 388 17.35 13.73 -10.60
C GLN A 388 18.01 13.80 -9.23
N LYS A 389 17.25 14.27 -8.25
CA LYS A 389 17.65 14.28 -6.84
C LYS A 389 17.15 13.02 -6.18
N ILE A 390 18.05 12.25 -5.57
CA ILE A 390 17.72 10.98 -4.91
C ILE A 390 18.60 10.79 -3.68
N THR A 391 18.04 10.21 -2.63
CA THR A 391 18.81 9.85 -1.43
C THR A 391 19.23 8.38 -1.54
N ILE A 392 20.56 8.13 -1.55
CA ILE A 392 21.15 6.80 -1.65
C ILE A 392 22.12 6.63 -0.48
N GLY A 393 22.06 5.49 0.23
CA GLY A 393 22.93 5.25 1.39
C GLY A 393 22.82 6.32 2.47
N GLY A 394 21.65 6.96 2.60
CA GLY A 394 21.41 8.06 3.54
C GLY A 394 21.94 9.43 3.10
N ARG A 395 22.54 9.56 1.91
CA ARG A 395 23.08 10.82 1.38
C ARG A 395 22.30 11.29 0.17
N LYS A 396 22.04 12.59 0.06
CA LYS A 396 21.43 13.19 -1.14
C LYS A 396 22.47 13.24 -2.25
N VAL A 397 22.10 12.70 -3.41
CA VAL A 397 22.92 12.69 -4.63
C VAL A 397 22.09 13.31 -5.76
N ILE A 398 22.74 14.10 -6.61
CA ILE A 398 22.15 14.68 -7.80
C ILE A 398 22.81 14.01 -9.00
N TYR A 399 22.01 13.28 -9.79
CA TYR A 399 22.45 12.72 -11.05
C TYR A 399 21.99 13.62 -12.20
N SER A 400 22.94 13.98 -13.06
CA SER A 400 22.66 14.71 -14.29
C SER A 400 22.84 13.76 -15.47
N MET A 401 21.77 13.46 -16.18
CA MET A 401 21.76 12.51 -17.30
C MET A 401 20.88 13.03 -18.43
N PRO A 402 21.07 12.54 -19.68
CA PRO A 402 20.17 12.89 -20.75
C PRO A 402 18.77 12.32 -20.50
N LYS A 403 17.74 13.05 -20.92
CA LYS A 403 16.32 12.72 -20.66
C LYS A 403 15.95 11.30 -21.06
N PHE A 404 16.47 10.78 -22.19
CA PHE A 404 16.16 9.43 -22.63
C PHE A 404 16.52 8.34 -21.61
N MET A 405 17.53 8.55 -20.75
CA MET A 405 17.91 7.60 -19.70
C MET A 405 16.82 7.43 -18.63
N HIS A 406 15.97 8.42 -18.44
CA HIS A 406 14.88 8.43 -17.48
C HIS A 406 13.54 8.01 -18.08
N ILE A 407 13.48 7.79 -19.40
CA ILE A 407 12.26 7.31 -20.06
C ILE A 407 12.04 5.83 -19.75
N THR A 408 10.82 5.54 -19.28
CA THR A 408 10.34 4.19 -18.93
C THR A 408 8.89 4.04 -19.37
N SER A 409 8.33 2.84 -19.25
CA SER A 409 6.92 2.57 -19.56
C SER A 409 5.95 3.50 -18.82
N HIS A 410 6.27 3.89 -17.58
CA HIS A 410 5.46 4.85 -16.83
C HIS A 410 5.48 6.27 -17.41
N CYS A 411 6.48 6.61 -18.22
CA CYS A 411 6.50 7.92 -18.89
C CYS A 411 5.33 8.07 -19.86
N GLY A 412 4.91 7.01 -20.56
CA GLY A 412 3.76 7.08 -21.45
C GLY A 412 2.51 7.58 -20.72
N ARG A 413 2.21 7.02 -19.57
CA ARG A 413 1.07 7.45 -18.75
C ARG A 413 1.25 8.87 -18.16
N ARG A 414 2.48 9.25 -17.79
CA ARG A 414 2.78 10.62 -17.36
C ARG A 414 2.60 11.60 -18.50
N SER A 415 3.09 11.26 -19.70
CA SER A 415 2.93 12.08 -20.91
C SER A 415 1.45 12.33 -21.21
N PHE A 416 0.62 11.29 -21.21
CA PHE A 416 -0.83 11.46 -21.36
C PHE A 416 -1.39 12.43 -20.32
N CYS A 417 -1.15 12.16 -19.03
CA CYS A 417 -1.73 12.97 -17.96
C CYS A 417 -1.24 14.43 -18.01
N THR A 418 0.07 14.66 -18.25
CA THR A 418 0.65 16.00 -18.26
C THR A 418 0.23 16.77 -19.51
N ASN A 419 0.34 16.17 -20.70
CA ASN A 419 -0.01 16.86 -21.93
C ASN A 419 -1.50 17.20 -21.99
N GLU A 420 -2.40 16.26 -21.65
CA GLU A 420 -3.84 16.54 -21.60
C GLU A 420 -4.19 17.60 -20.54
N TYR A 421 -3.52 17.59 -19.40
CA TYR A 421 -3.70 18.62 -18.36
C TYR A 421 -3.21 19.99 -18.82
N MET A 422 -2.13 20.04 -19.62
CA MET A 422 -1.53 21.30 -20.11
C MET A 422 -2.20 21.84 -21.37
N LYS A 423 -3.02 21.06 -22.08
CA LYS A 423 -3.79 21.52 -23.25
C LYS A 423 -4.71 22.68 -22.91
N LYS A 424 -4.91 23.57 -23.85
CA LYS A 424 -5.69 24.82 -23.72
C LYS A 424 -6.82 24.89 -24.75
N GLY A 425 -7.78 25.80 -24.45
CA GLY A 425 -8.91 26.12 -25.36
C GLY A 425 -9.93 24.99 -25.43
N GLU A 426 -10.66 24.96 -26.54
CA GLU A 426 -11.78 24.04 -26.76
C GLU A 426 -11.42 22.56 -26.74
N HIS A 427 -10.13 22.23 -26.94
CA HIS A 427 -9.62 20.85 -26.91
C HIS A 427 -9.09 20.41 -25.54
N SER A 428 -9.23 21.23 -24.50
CA SER A 428 -8.78 20.86 -23.15
C SER A 428 -9.77 19.90 -22.48
N LEU A 429 -9.25 18.84 -21.89
CA LEU A 429 -10.03 17.91 -21.10
C LEU A 429 -10.06 18.34 -19.63
N SER A 430 -11.21 18.25 -18.99
CA SER A 430 -11.28 18.42 -17.53
C SER A 430 -10.58 17.29 -16.80
N ILE A 431 -10.11 17.56 -15.57
CA ILE A 431 -9.44 16.54 -14.73
C ILE A 431 -10.27 15.24 -14.61
N PRO A 432 -11.60 15.27 -14.35
CA PRO A 432 -12.41 14.05 -14.31
C PRO A 432 -12.38 13.25 -15.62
N LEU A 433 -12.36 13.91 -16.78
CA LEU A 433 -12.27 13.24 -18.09
C LEU A 433 -10.91 12.57 -18.28
N ILE A 434 -9.79 13.27 -17.97
CA ILE A 434 -8.44 12.68 -18.04
C ILE A 434 -8.34 11.49 -17.08
N MET A 435 -8.90 11.61 -15.88
CA MET A 435 -8.92 10.53 -14.89
C MET A 435 -9.78 9.35 -15.34
N SER A 436 -10.88 9.57 -16.04
CA SER A 436 -11.74 8.50 -16.55
C SER A 436 -11.01 7.62 -17.57
N VAL A 437 -10.30 8.26 -18.51
CA VAL A 437 -9.49 7.59 -19.54
C VAL A 437 -8.30 6.88 -18.91
N SER A 438 -7.53 7.57 -18.09
CA SER A 438 -6.34 7.01 -17.45
C SER A 438 -6.67 5.99 -16.33
N GLY A 439 -7.90 6.01 -15.78
CA GLY A 439 -8.33 5.10 -14.72
C GLY A 439 -7.81 5.44 -13.32
N HIS A 440 -7.49 6.72 -13.05
CA HIS A 440 -7.21 7.17 -11.69
C HIS A 440 -8.48 7.22 -10.85
N THR A 441 -8.40 6.84 -9.58
CA THR A 441 -9.55 6.81 -8.67
C THR A 441 -9.63 8.05 -7.79
N THR A 442 -8.48 8.70 -7.53
CA THR A 442 -8.41 9.91 -6.71
C THR A 442 -7.57 10.97 -7.42
N GLU A 443 -7.96 12.23 -7.24
CA GLU A 443 -7.23 13.37 -7.81
C GLU A 443 -5.80 13.46 -7.22
N SER A 444 -5.62 13.14 -5.95
CA SER A 444 -4.30 13.09 -5.33
C SER A 444 -3.37 12.08 -6.02
N SER A 445 -3.90 10.91 -6.46
CA SER A 445 -3.10 9.95 -7.22
C SER A 445 -2.82 10.41 -8.65
N PHE A 446 -3.76 11.13 -9.27
CA PHE A 446 -3.61 11.72 -10.60
C PHE A 446 -2.56 12.82 -10.60
N ARG A 447 -2.60 13.77 -9.65
CA ARG A 447 -1.67 14.90 -9.56
C ARG A 447 -0.21 14.47 -9.49
N LYS A 448 0.10 13.29 -8.96
CA LYS A 448 1.46 12.72 -8.97
C LYS A 448 1.99 12.40 -10.37
N TYR A 449 1.11 12.29 -11.35
CA TYR A 449 1.46 12.04 -12.75
C TYR A 449 1.66 13.31 -13.56
N ILE A 450 1.19 14.47 -13.06
CA ILE A 450 1.48 15.75 -13.68
C ILE A 450 2.94 16.11 -13.39
N LYS A 451 3.72 16.28 -14.46
CA LYS A 451 5.17 16.56 -14.39
C LYS A 451 5.53 17.84 -15.15
N ALA A 452 4.54 18.72 -15.35
CA ALA A 452 4.78 20.09 -15.80
C ALA A 452 5.69 20.81 -14.78
N THR A 453 6.65 21.58 -15.26
CA THR A 453 7.55 22.39 -14.44
C THR A 453 6.86 23.68 -14.00
N ASN A 454 7.49 24.40 -13.07
CA ASN A 454 7.03 25.74 -12.70
C ASN A 454 7.11 26.71 -13.89
N GLU A 455 8.10 26.52 -14.75
CA GLU A 455 8.27 27.28 -16.00
C GLU A 455 7.10 26.98 -16.96
N ASP A 456 6.70 25.71 -17.14
CA ASP A 456 5.54 25.34 -17.94
C ASP A 456 4.25 26.01 -17.41
N PHE A 457 4.08 26.06 -16.08
CA PHE A 457 2.95 26.74 -15.46
C PHE A 457 3.01 28.25 -15.63
N ALA A 458 4.19 28.87 -15.45
CA ALA A 458 4.37 30.29 -15.65
C ALA A 458 4.08 30.69 -17.09
N GLN A 459 4.59 29.95 -18.06
CA GLN A 459 4.31 30.15 -19.48
C GLN A 459 2.80 30.05 -19.78
N ARG A 460 2.14 29.05 -19.18
CA ARG A 460 0.68 28.89 -19.32
C ARG A 460 -0.10 30.08 -18.77
N VAL A 461 0.32 30.65 -17.65
CA VAL A 461 -0.28 31.86 -17.06
C VAL A 461 -0.12 33.06 -17.99
N LEU A 462 1.13 33.29 -18.49
CA LEU A 462 1.43 34.39 -19.42
C LEU A 462 0.54 34.33 -20.67
N GLU A 463 0.50 33.18 -21.34
CA GLU A 463 -0.32 33.00 -22.53
C GLU A 463 -1.85 33.17 -22.28
N THR A 464 -2.31 32.86 -21.06
CA THR A 464 -3.70 33.07 -20.67
C THR A 464 -3.98 34.55 -20.53
N TRP A 465 -3.06 35.30 -19.89
CA TRP A 465 -3.19 36.76 -19.73
C TRP A 465 -3.13 37.49 -21.07
N GLU A 466 -2.20 37.10 -21.96
CA GLU A 466 -2.10 37.67 -23.31
C GLU A 466 -3.38 37.48 -24.13
N LYS A 467 -3.99 36.28 -24.06
CA LYS A 467 -5.29 36.06 -24.73
C LYS A 467 -6.39 36.94 -24.20
N HIS A 468 -6.49 37.10 -22.87
CA HIS A 468 -7.48 38.01 -22.28
C HIS A 468 -7.23 39.46 -22.66
N TYR A 469 -5.96 39.89 -22.69
CA TYR A 469 -5.58 41.23 -23.07
C TYR A 469 -5.96 41.50 -24.54
N ASN A 470 -5.61 40.62 -25.46
CA ASN A 470 -5.91 40.76 -26.88
C ASN A 470 -7.43 40.72 -27.15
N SER A 471 -8.18 39.83 -26.50
CA SER A 471 -9.65 39.80 -26.65
C SER A 471 -10.34 41.04 -26.11
N ALA A 472 -9.75 41.66 -25.07
CA ALA A 472 -10.26 42.93 -24.55
C ALA A 472 -9.98 44.10 -25.54
N LEU A 473 -8.79 44.12 -26.17
CA LEU A 473 -8.48 45.11 -27.20
C LEU A 473 -9.34 44.96 -28.44
N ASP A 474 -9.60 43.76 -28.93
CA ASP A 474 -10.47 43.48 -30.06
C ASP A 474 -11.93 43.97 -29.77
N SER A 475 -12.40 43.78 -28.53
CA SER A 475 -13.72 44.27 -28.13
C SER A 475 -13.79 45.80 -28.03
N ILE A 476 -12.68 46.48 -27.77
CA ILE A 476 -12.62 47.97 -27.73
C ILE A 476 -12.51 48.55 -29.16
N SER A 477 -11.90 47.83 -30.09
CA SER A 477 -11.74 48.27 -31.50
C SER A 477 -13.01 48.14 -32.34
N LEU A 478 -14.08 47.53 -31.80
CA LEU A 478 -15.37 47.36 -32.43
C LEU A 478 -16.37 48.49 -32.04
N PHE A 479 -15.94 49.43 -31.23
CA PHE A 479 -16.65 50.66 -30.91
C PHE A 479 -15.89 51.89 -31.45
#